data_f0f9f9f7628635a2bc5e53a9103d8b5a
#
_entry.id   f0f9f9f7628635a2bc5e53a9103d8b5a
#
_cell.length_a   1.000
_cell.length_b   1.000
_cell.length_c   1.000
_cell.angle_alpha   90.00
_cell.angle_beta   90.00
_cell.angle_gamma   90.00
#
_symmetry.space_group_name_H-M   'P 1'
#
loop_
_entity.id
_entity.type
_entity.pdbx_description
1 polymer ?
#
loop_
_entity_poly.entity_id
_entity_poly.type
_entity_poly.pdbx_seq_one_letter_code
_entity_poly.pdbx_strand_id
1 'polypeptide(L)'
;MTGPGRRVDELLTEAELDPAEGVQLVSADRLSSVAFDPSLPLVILRSEGAAGAPVLPGRHARGGPAAVLRALYPDAHPIRALGGAGERAVADLDDESLAGSDWLVPALSPVDNLASPHGMAAISARLRAPDGCPWDRRQTHLSLRPYLLEEAYETVDAIEHGTPADLAEELGDLLLQVILHAQFAAEEGAFDLTDVYRSIAAKIVRRHPHVFGGLEVDGEQQVLSNWEAIKAGERAERGKDEEGAFGGVARALPALAASRENPGARIGARVGLGDDRRRLGEGHGGARRASCRRDR
;
A
#
# COMPACT_ATOMS: atom_id res chain seq x y z
N MET A 1 27.50 1.71 37.54
CA MET A 1 26.15 1.82 36.96
C MET A 1 26.19 2.86 35.83
N THR A 2 26.35 2.41 34.60
CA THR A 2 26.30 3.28 33.40
C THR A 2 24.86 3.51 33.03
N GLY A 3 24.42 4.78 32.99
CA GLY A 3 23.06 5.12 32.55
C GLY A 3 22.83 4.80 31.05
N PRO A 4 21.59 4.63 30.61
CA PRO A 4 21.27 4.22 29.24
C PRO A 4 21.84 5.13 28.15
N GLY A 5 22.03 6.43 28.41
CA GLY A 5 22.60 7.36 27.42
C GLY A 5 24.06 7.14 27.12
N ARG A 6 24.87 6.77 28.12
CA ARG A 6 26.30 6.51 27.94
C ARG A 6 26.55 5.26 27.06
N ARG A 7 25.67 4.28 27.15
CA ARG A 7 25.72 3.08 26.32
C ARG A 7 25.43 3.37 24.83
N VAL A 8 24.53 4.27 24.52
CA VAL A 8 24.23 4.64 23.13
C VAL A 8 25.43 5.29 22.46
N ASP A 9 26.07 6.28 23.11
CA ASP A 9 27.26 6.97 22.58
C ASP A 9 28.40 6.00 22.32
N GLU A 10 28.62 5.02 23.21
CA GLU A 10 29.63 3.98 23.06
C GLU A 10 29.32 3.09 21.84
N LEU A 11 28.05 2.69 21.65
CA LEU A 11 27.61 1.86 20.52
C LEU A 11 27.73 2.60 19.18
N LEU A 12 27.36 3.87 19.13
CA LEU A 12 27.49 4.68 17.91
C LEU A 12 28.95 4.88 17.53
N THR A 13 29.84 5.08 18.55
CA THR A 13 31.28 5.20 18.32
C THR A 13 31.87 3.88 17.80
N GLU A 14 31.49 2.74 18.38
CA GLU A 14 31.94 1.42 17.93
C GLU A 14 31.36 1.07 16.54
N ALA A 15 30.12 1.49 16.25
CA ALA A 15 29.50 1.33 14.95
C ALA A 15 30.09 2.25 13.87
N GLU A 16 30.92 3.24 14.26
CA GLU A 16 31.45 4.28 13.37
C GLU A 16 30.34 5.10 12.68
N LEU A 17 29.25 5.37 13.42
CA LEU A 17 28.10 6.10 12.93
C LEU A 17 28.11 7.53 13.45
N ASP A 18 27.89 8.49 12.54
CA ASP A 18 27.56 9.88 12.90
C ASP A 18 26.04 10.00 13.06
N PRO A 19 25.52 10.28 14.26
CA PRO A 19 24.08 10.47 14.46
C PRO A 19 23.50 11.64 13.65
N ALA A 20 24.31 12.58 13.18
CA ALA A 20 23.88 13.68 12.32
C ALA A 20 23.53 13.23 10.89
N GLU A 21 24.08 12.09 10.43
CA GLU A 21 23.75 11.50 9.13
C GLU A 21 22.47 10.64 9.17
N GLY A 22 21.91 10.46 10.37
CA GLY A 22 20.71 9.65 10.62
C GLY A 22 21.07 8.21 11.03
N VAL A 23 20.50 7.80 12.13
CA VAL A 23 20.62 6.42 12.67
C VAL A 23 19.33 6.05 13.37
N GLN A 24 18.98 4.79 13.30
CA GLN A 24 17.83 4.24 14.01
C GLN A 24 18.29 3.33 15.13
N LEU A 25 17.70 3.48 16.31
CA LEU A 25 17.95 2.62 17.46
C LEU A 25 16.66 1.93 17.86
N VAL A 26 16.65 0.61 17.82
CA VAL A 26 15.46 -0.20 18.14
C VAL A 26 15.88 -1.36 19.03
N SER A 27 15.16 -1.58 20.13
CA SER A 27 15.38 -2.79 20.92
C SER A 27 14.90 -4.04 20.19
N ALA A 28 15.60 -5.15 20.31
CA ALA A 28 15.29 -6.41 19.62
C ALA A 28 13.84 -6.87 19.84
N ASP A 29 13.29 -6.70 21.04
CA ASP A 29 11.91 -7.04 21.36
C ASP A 29 10.87 -6.10 20.70
N ARG A 30 11.30 -4.96 20.17
CA ARG A 30 10.45 -3.98 19.49
C ARG A 30 10.49 -4.05 17.97
N LEU A 31 11.41 -4.77 17.37
CA LEU A 31 11.59 -4.83 15.91
C LEU A 31 10.29 -5.19 15.16
N SER A 32 9.49 -6.09 15.70
CA SER A 32 8.21 -6.48 15.10
C SER A 32 7.07 -5.48 15.31
N SER A 33 7.26 -4.48 16.18
CA SER A 33 6.21 -3.51 16.56
C SER A 33 6.49 -2.08 16.10
N VAL A 34 7.70 -1.75 15.66
CA VAL A 34 8.06 -0.40 15.18
C VAL A 34 8.38 -0.39 13.69
N ALA A 35 8.09 0.75 13.06
CA ALA A 35 8.56 1.00 11.71
C ALA A 35 9.99 1.51 11.75
N PHE A 36 10.80 1.03 10.83
CA PHE A 36 12.11 1.59 10.54
C PHE A 36 12.35 1.63 9.03
N ASP A 37 13.28 2.46 8.63
CA ASP A 37 13.64 2.66 7.22
C ASP A 37 14.95 1.92 6.92
N PRO A 38 14.94 0.87 6.09
CA PRO A 38 16.16 0.16 5.72
C PRO A 38 17.20 1.01 4.98
N SER A 39 16.85 2.21 4.50
CA SER A 39 17.80 3.15 3.89
C SER A 39 18.69 3.87 4.92
N LEU A 40 18.43 3.70 6.20
CA LEU A 40 19.25 4.23 7.28
C LEU A 40 19.88 3.10 8.09
N PRO A 41 21.09 3.30 8.65
CA PRO A 41 21.70 2.34 9.56
C PRO A 41 20.76 2.06 10.74
N LEU A 42 20.64 0.79 11.13
CA LEU A 42 19.84 0.36 12.26
C LEU A 42 20.74 -0.27 13.33
N VAL A 43 20.76 0.31 14.52
CA VAL A 43 21.36 -0.30 15.70
C VAL A 43 20.25 -1.03 16.47
N ILE A 44 20.39 -2.34 16.57
CA ILE A 44 19.49 -3.19 17.36
C ILE A 44 20.10 -3.36 18.75
N LEU A 45 19.38 -2.89 19.74
CA LEU A 45 19.78 -3.03 21.13
C LEU A 45 19.30 -4.39 21.67
N ARG A 46 20.19 -5.12 22.35
CA ARG A 46 19.82 -6.37 23.03
C ARG A 46 18.66 -6.14 24.01
N SER A 47 17.81 -7.14 24.17
CA SER A 47 16.72 -7.09 25.12
C SER A 47 17.19 -7.33 26.55
N GLU A 48 16.82 -6.48 27.49
CA GLU A 48 17.07 -6.70 28.91
C GLU A 48 15.93 -7.49 29.60
N GLY A 49 15.30 -8.43 28.87
CA GLY A 49 14.40 -9.42 29.50
C GLY A 49 12.95 -9.00 29.72
N ALA A 50 12.41 -8.06 28.96
CA ALA A 50 10.96 -7.78 28.96
C ALA A 50 10.25 -8.66 27.92
N ALA A 51 9.44 -9.59 28.37
CA ALA A 51 8.61 -10.42 27.48
C ALA A 51 7.69 -9.54 26.61
N GLY A 52 7.84 -9.73 25.29
CA GLY A 52 6.89 -9.44 24.23
C GLY A 52 6.04 -8.19 24.34
N ALA A 53 6.47 -7.09 23.70
CA ALA A 53 5.51 -6.05 23.35
C ALA A 53 4.47 -6.63 22.36
N PRO A 54 3.20 -6.24 22.45
CA PRO A 54 2.19 -6.72 21.53
C PRO A 54 2.57 -6.35 20.11
N VAL A 55 2.63 -7.35 19.23
CA VAL A 55 2.80 -7.15 17.80
C VAL A 55 1.61 -6.33 17.29
N LEU A 56 1.86 -5.19 16.67
CA LEU A 56 0.79 -4.41 16.04
C LEU A 56 0.17 -5.24 14.91
N PRO A 57 -1.16 -5.40 14.87
CA PRO A 57 -1.82 -6.09 13.78
C PRO A 57 -1.44 -5.48 12.43
N GLY A 58 -1.04 -6.31 11.47
CA GLY A 58 -0.74 -5.88 10.09
C GLY A 58 0.73 -5.59 9.80
N ARG A 59 1.64 -5.58 10.78
CA ARG A 59 3.08 -5.54 10.53
C ARG A 59 3.72 -6.88 10.85
N HIS A 60 4.29 -7.50 9.80
CA HIS A 60 5.10 -8.71 9.89
C HIS A 60 4.50 -9.85 10.74
N ALA A 61 3.25 -10.24 10.44
CA ALA A 61 2.59 -11.42 11.02
C ALA A 61 3.37 -12.75 10.79
N ARG A 62 4.60 -12.68 10.29
CA ARG A 62 5.40 -13.82 9.84
C ARG A 62 6.46 -14.31 10.84
N GLY A 63 6.43 -13.87 12.09
CA GLY A 63 7.35 -14.39 13.10
C GLY A 63 8.02 -13.34 13.96
N GLY A 64 9.09 -13.71 14.66
CA GLY A 64 9.86 -12.87 15.57
C GLY A 64 10.74 -11.82 14.88
N PRO A 65 11.58 -11.12 15.67
CA PRO A 65 12.48 -10.06 15.20
C PRO A 65 13.38 -10.45 14.02
N ALA A 66 13.93 -11.65 14.00
CA ALA A 66 14.77 -12.14 12.91
C ALA A 66 13.98 -12.30 11.59
N ALA A 67 12.72 -12.71 11.66
CA ALA A 67 11.85 -12.81 10.48
C ALA A 67 11.55 -11.44 9.88
N VAL A 68 11.47 -10.39 10.69
CA VAL A 68 11.29 -9.00 10.21
C VAL A 68 12.50 -8.56 9.39
N LEU A 69 13.71 -8.83 9.88
CA LEU A 69 14.94 -8.48 9.16
C LEU A 69 15.04 -9.25 7.84
N ARG A 70 14.80 -10.57 7.85
CA ARG A 70 14.78 -11.40 6.63
C ARG A 70 13.72 -10.99 5.62
N ALA A 71 12.64 -10.35 6.04
CA ALA A 71 11.61 -9.84 5.14
C ALA A 71 12.00 -8.52 4.46
N LEU A 72 12.90 -7.74 5.06
CA LEU A 72 13.25 -6.39 4.60
C LEU A 72 14.64 -6.31 3.97
N TYR A 73 15.57 -7.16 4.38
CA TYR A 73 16.94 -7.14 3.91
C TYR A 73 17.24 -8.39 3.08
N PRO A 74 18.12 -8.30 2.07
CA PRO A 74 18.62 -9.47 1.35
C PRO A 74 19.25 -10.50 2.31
N ASP A 75 19.13 -11.77 2.01
CA ASP A 75 19.68 -12.87 2.81
C ASP A 75 21.16 -12.71 3.14
N ALA A 76 21.95 -12.26 2.15
CA ALA A 76 23.39 -12.04 2.29
C ALA A 76 23.76 -10.68 2.90
N HIS A 77 22.77 -9.85 3.30
CA HIS A 77 23.09 -8.54 3.86
C HIS A 77 23.86 -8.68 5.18
N PRO A 78 25.00 -7.96 5.35
CA PRO A 78 25.82 -8.09 6.54
C PRO A 78 25.12 -7.49 7.76
N ILE A 79 25.30 -8.13 8.90
CA ILE A 79 24.95 -7.61 10.22
C ILE A 79 26.12 -7.82 11.14
N ARG A 80 26.57 -6.77 11.83
CA ARG A 80 27.73 -6.79 12.69
C ARG A 80 27.33 -6.73 14.16
N ALA A 81 27.80 -7.70 14.95
CA ALA A 81 27.63 -7.66 16.39
C ALA A 81 28.55 -6.57 17.00
N LEU A 82 27.95 -5.72 17.82
CA LEU A 82 28.67 -4.72 18.60
C LEU A 82 29.15 -5.37 19.91
N GLY A 83 30.40 -5.10 20.31
CA GLY A 83 31.07 -5.79 21.43
C GLY A 83 31.93 -6.98 21.02
N GLY A 84 32.26 -7.15 19.73
CA GLY A 84 33.30 -8.07 19.25
C GLY A 84 32.87 -9.48 18.86
N ALA A 85 31.58 -9.73 18.67
CA ALA A 85 31.03 -11.06 18.29
C ALA A 85 31.07 -11.38 16.77
N GLY A 86 31.69 -10.52 15.93
CA GLY A 86 31.86 -10.77 14.51
C GLY A 86 30.68 -10.30 13.61
N GLU A 87 30.77 -10.67 12.33
CA GLU A 87 29.79 -10.35 11.28
C GLU A 87 29.05 -11.61 10.85
N ARG A 88 27.78 -11.49 10.52
CA ARG A 88 26.92 -12.57 10.00
C ARG A 88 26.09 -12.05 8.83
N ALA A 89 25.48 -12.95 8.08
CA ALA A 89 24.42 -12.62 7.15
C ALA A 89 23.06 -12.54 7.87
N VAL A 90 22.14 -11.74 7.36
CA VAL A 90 20.77 -11.64 7.89
C VAL A 90 20.07 -13.01 7.87
N ALA A 91 20.35 -13.85 6.87
CA ALA A 91 19.81 -15.21 6.78
C ALA A 91 20.19 -16.10 7.99
N ASP A 92 21.33 -15.85 8.60
CA ASP A 92 21.88 -16.68 9.69
C ASP A 92 21.41 -16.25 11.09
N LEU A 93 20.56 -15.23 11.16
CA LEU A 93 20.06 -14.70 12.44
C LEU A 93 18.85 -15.49 12.94
N ASP A 94 18.82 -15.67 14.23
CA ASP A 94 17.66 -16.10 15.00
C ASP A 94 17.30 -15.07 16.10
N ASP A 95 16.12 -15.24 16.68
CA ASP A 95 15.63 -14.30 17.70
C ASP A 95 16.48 -14.32 18.97
N GLU A 96 17.09 -15.44 19.32
CA GLU A 96 17.97 -15.59 20.50
C GLU A 96 19.26 -14.80 20.29
N SER A 97 19.87 -14.92 19.13
CA SER A 97 21.08 -14.14 18.77
C SER A 97 20.81 -12.64 18.82
N LEU A 98 19.66 -12.20 18.26
CA LEU A 98 19.26 -10.80 18.27
C LEU A 98 19.01 -10.27 19.68
N ALA A 99 18.40 -11.08 20.55
CA ALA A 99 18.12 -10.68 21.93
C ALA A 99 19.41 -10.64 22.79
N GLY A 100 20.41 -11.45 22.46
CA GLY A 100 21.61 -11.63 23.26
C GLY A 100 22.71 -10.59 23.05
N SER A 101 22.71 -9.86 21.95
CA SER A 101 23.77 -8.92 21.58
C SER A 101 23.19 -7.62 21.01
N ASP A 102 24.03 -6.58 21.00
CA ASP A 102 23.73 -5.37 20.24
C ASP A 102 24.26 -5.56 18.80
N TRP A 103 23.50 -5.10 17.82
CA TRP A 103 23.81 -5.32 16.40
C TRP A 103 23.75 -4.04 15.60
N LEU A 104 24.65 -3.91 14.64
CA LEU A 104 24.55 -2.93 13.56
C LEU A 104 24.08 -3.63 12.28
N VAL A 105 23.00 -3.16 11.71
CA VAL A 105 22.55 -3.47 10.35
C VAL A 105 22.86 -2.25 9.48
N PRO A 106 23.80 -2.34 8.53
CA PRO A 106 24.10 -1.25 7.61
C PRO A 106 22.89 -0.86 6.77
N ALA A 107 22.86 0.39 6.31
CA ALA A 107 21.84 0.87 5.42
C ALA A 107 21.84 0.12 4.09
N LEU A 108 20.67 -0.16 3.54
CA LEU A 108 20.53 -0.60 2.16
C LEU A 108 20.69 0.57 1.18
N SER A 109 21.33 0.30 0.04
CA SER A 109 21.22 1.23 -1.07
C SER A 109 19.76 1.29 -1.58
N PRO A 110 19.33 2.39 -2.22
CA PRO A 110 17.96 2.46 -2.76
C PRO A 110 17.60 1.32 -3.72
N VAL A 111 18.57 0.81 -4.48
CA VAL A 111 18.34 -0.30 -5.44
C VAL A 111 18.29 -1.67 -4.78
N ASP A 112 18.79 -1.81 -3.57
CA ASP A 112 18.73 -3.04 -2.77
C ASP A 112 17.55 -3.04 -1.80
N ASN A 113 16.95 -1.88 -1.53
CA ASN A 113 15.80 -1.70 -0.65
C ASN A 113 14.48 -2.02 -1.38
N LEU A 114 14.33 -3.28 -1.81
CA LEU A 114 13.19 -3.72 -2.64
C LEU A 114 11.93 -4.05 -1.82
N ALA A 115 12.05 -4.15 -0.50
CA ALA A 115 10.96 -4.62 0.35
C ALA A 115 10.32 -3.51 1.20
N SER A 116 10.64 -2.24 0.95
CA SER A 116 10.10 -1.12 1.72
C SER A 116 9.52 0.00 0.85
N PRO A 117 8.56 0.77 1.38
CA PRO A 117 7.99 1.92 0.67
C PRO A 117 9.04 2.98 0.30
N HIS A 118 10.10 3.13 1.10
CA HIS A 118 11.16 4.10 0.88
C HIS A 118 12.00 3.73 -0.35
N GLY A 119 12.34 2.45 -0.51
CA GLY A 119 13.07 1.96 -1.68
C GLY A 119 12.30 2.19 -2.97
N MET A 120 11.00 1.86 -3.00
CA MET A 120 10.17 2.04 -4.19
C MET A 120 10.05 3.51 -4.61
N ALA A 121 9.91 4.43 -3.66
CA ALA A 121 9.90 5.86 -3.94
C ALA A 121 11.25 6.34 -4.54
N ALA A 122 12.38 5.88 -3.98
CA ALA A 122 13.71 6.20 -4.48
C ALA A 122 13.97 5.62 -5.89
N ILE A 123 13.51 4.39 -6.15
CA ILE A 123 13.59 3.77 -7.48
C ILE A 123 12.80 4.58 -8.51
N SER A 124 11.57 4.98 -8.18
CA SER A 124 10.74 5.82 -9.06
C SER A 124 11.41 7.16 -9.38
N ALA A 125 11.94 7.84 -8.39
CA ALA A 125 12.70 9.07 -8.57
C ALA A 125 13.95 8.86 -9.45
N ARG A 126 14.66 7.73 -9.27
CA ARG A 126 15.85 7.38 -10.07
C ARG A 126 15.52 7.10 -11.52
N LEU A 127 14.40 6.44 -11.82
CA LEU A 127 13.94 6.22 -13.19
C LEU A 127 13.71 7.54 -13.93
N ARG A 128 13.26 8.57 -13.23
CA ARG A 128 12.95 9.89 -13.80
C ARG A 128 14.08 10.92 -13.70
N ALA A 129 15.20 10.57 -13.07
CA ALA A 129 16.38 11.43 -13.00
C ALA A 129 16.89 11.83 -14.42
N PRO A 130 17.66 12.92 -14.57
CA PRO A 130 18.17 13.37 -15.88
C PRO A 130 18.91 12.30 -16.69
N ASP A 131 19.56 11.38 -16.00
CA ASP A 131 20.26 10.21 -16.54
C ASP A 131 19.50 8.90 -16.31
N GLY A 132 18.21 8.98 -15.98
CA GLY A 132 17.31 7.84 -15.78
C GLY A 132 16.77 7.25 -17.08
N CYS A 133 15.66 6.52 -16.98
CA CYS A 133 15.05 5.84 -18.11
C CYS A 133 14.42 6.85 -19.11
N PRO A 134 14.80 6.84 -20.39
CA PRO A 134 14.23 7.76 -21.39
C PRO A 134 12.73 7.59 -21.61
N TRP A 135 12.18 6.41 -21.36
CA TRP A 135 10.76 6.14 -21.50
C TRP A 135 9.99 6.73 -20.31
N ASP A 136 10.42 6.43 -19.07
CA ASP A 136 9.77 6.93 -17.84
C ASP A 136 9.80 8.45 -17.76
N ARG A 137 10.89 9.08 -18.18
CA ARG A 137 11.03 10.55 -18.20
C ARG A 137 10.04 11.26 -19.12
N ARG A 138 9.50 10.58 -20.13
CA ARG A 138 8.50 11.14 -21.06
C ARG A 138 7.06 10.92 -20.59
N GLN A 139 6.87 10.09 -19.57
CA GLN A 139 5.53 9.82 -19.08
C GLN A 139 4.92 11.03 -18.37
N THR A 140 3.62 11.13 -18.44
CA THR A 140 2.77 12.16 -17.82
C THR A 140 1.55 11.50 -17.19
N HIS A 141 0.81 12.24 -16.36
CA HIS A 141 -0.48 11.78 -15.84
C HIS A 141 -1.43 11.25 -16.93
N LEU A 142 -1.44 11.86 -18.09
CA LEU A 142 -2.32 11.46 -19.20
C LEU A 142 -1.80 10.23 -19.93
N SER A 143 -0.49 10.10 -20.16
CA SER A 143 0.08 8.95 -20.85
C SER A 143 -0.02 7.66 -20.03
N LEU A 144 0.03 7.74 -18.71
CA LEU A 144 -0.10 6.57 -17.82
C LEU A 144 -1.57 6.22 -17.45
N ARG A 145 -2.54 7.06 -17.82
CA ARG A 145 -3.95 6.77 -17.54
C ARG A 145 -4.43 5.41 -18.08
N PRO A 146 -4.06 4.94 -19.28
CA PRO A 146 -4.45 3.60 -19.75
C PRO A 146 -3.88 2.49 -18.85
N TYR A 147 -2.62 2.58 -18.47
CA TYR A 147 -1.96 1.59 -17.60
C TYR A 147 -2.62 1.51 -16.22
N LEU A 148 -2.94 2.66 -15.59
CA LEU A 148 -3.68 2.65 -14.32
C LEU A 148 -5.01 1.89 -14.39
N LEU A 149 -5.70 1.93 -15.54
CA LEU A 149 -6.93 1.16 -15.74
C LEU A 149 -6.64 -0.32 -15.99
N GLU A 150 -5.59 -0.63 -16.74
CA GLU A 150 -5.10 -1.98 -17.00
C GLU A 150 -4.75 -2.68 -15.68
N GLU A 151 -3.85 -2.13 -14.88
CA GLU A 151 -3.47 -2.67 -13.56
C GLU A 151 -4.66 -2.84 -12.61
N ALA A 152 -5.64 -1.91 -12.67
CA ALA A 152 -6.85 -2.04 -11.86
C ALA A 152 -7.72 -3.24 -12.29
N TYR A 153 -7.79 -3.55 -13.58
CA TYR A 153 -8.53 -4.72 -14.08
C TYR A 153 -7.77 -6.01 -13.84
N GLU A 154 -6.46 -6.03 -13.98
CA GLU A 154 -5.60 -7.18 -13.70
C GLU A 154 -5.63 -7.51 -12.21
N THR A 155 -5.60 -6.51 -11.33
CA THR A 155 -5.86 -6.70 -9.90
C THR A 155 -7.23 -7.34 -9.63
N VAL A 156 -8.29 -6.93 -10.33
CA VAL A 156 -9.62 -7.54 -10.18
C VAL A 156 -9.60 -8.98 -10.65
N ASP A 157 -8.97 -9.29 -11.78
CA ASP A 157 -8.86 -10.66 -12.29
C ASP A 157 -8.06 -11.55 -11.32
N ALA A 158 -6.96 -11.04 -10.77
CA ALA A 158 -6.18 -11.75 -9.74
C ALA A 158 -6.99 -12.01 -8.45
N ILE A 159 -7.88 -11.10 -8.04
CA ILE A 159 -8.80 -11.33 -6.91
C ILE A 159 -9.81 -12.44 -7.21
N GLU A 160 -10.33 -12.50 -8.44
CA GLU A 160 -11.40 -13.41 -8.82
C GLU A 160 -10.87 -14.81 -9.20
N HIS A 161 -9.67 -14.89 -9.81
CA HIS A 161 -9.17 -16.11 -10.45
C HIS A 161 -7.71 -16.45 -10.10
N GLY A 162 -6.93 -15.48 -9.58
CA GLY A 162 -5.50 -15.63 -9.36
C GLY A 162 -5.12 -16.32 -8.06
N THR A 163 -3.82 -16.56 -7.90
CA THR A 163 -3.21 -17.02 -6.65
C THR A 163 -2.86 -15.81 -5.75
N PRO A 164 -2.54 -16.03 -4.47
CA PRO A 164 -2.00 -14.95 -3.62
C PRO A 164 -0.73 -14.28 -4.15
N ALA A 165 0.06 -14.98 -4.96
CA ALA A 165 1.26 -14.44 -5.59
C ALA A 165 0.89 -13.51 -6.75
N ASP A 166 -0.05 -13.92 -7.61
CA ASP A 166 -0.56 -13.09 -8.71
C ASP A 166 -1.18 -11.80 -8.16
N LEU A 167 -2.00 -11.92 -7.10
CA LEU A 167 -2.58 -10.74 -6.45
C LEU A 167 -1.51 -9.80 -5.85
N ALA A 168 -0.41 -10.34 -5.32
CA ALA A 168 0.66 -9.51 -4.77
C ALA A 168 1.42 -8.77 -5.89
N GLU A 169 1.59 -9.39 -7.06
CA GLU A 169 2.18 -8.79 -8.27
C GLU A 169 1.31 -7.64 -8.76
N GLU A 170 0.03 -7.88 -9.03
CA GLU A 170 -0.89 -6.86 -9.56
C GLU A 170 -1.11 -5.69 -8.59
N LEU A 171 -1.14 -5.95 -7.28
CA LEU A 171 -1.17 -4.88 -6.28
C LEU A 171 0.13 -4.05 -6.29
N GLY A 172 1.26 -4.66 -6.63
CA GLY A 172 2.54 -3.99 -6.83
C GLY A 172 2.49 -3.03 -8.01
N ASP A 173 1.97 -3.47 -9.15
CA ASP A 173 1.85 -2.69 -10.38
C ASP A 173 0.85 -1.52 -10.19
N LEU A 174 -0.28 -1.78 -9.55
CA LEU A 174 -1.21 -0.71 -9.17
C LEU A 174 -0.58 0.31 -8.21
N LEU A 175 0.24 -0.14 -7.24
CA LEU A 175 0.97 0.74 -6.33
C LEU A 175 2.01 1.58 -7.10
N LEU A 176 2.70 0.99 -8.08
CA LEU A 176 3.65 1.71 -8.95
C LEU A 176 2.96 2.89 -9.65
N GLN A 177 1.73 2.72 -10.16
CA GLN A 177 0.98 3.82 -10.78
C GLN A 177 0.76 4.97 -9.79
N VAL A 178 0.42 4.66 -8.53
CA VAL A 178 0.25 5.69 -7.49
C VAL A 178 1.56 6.45 -7.23
N ILE A 179 2.67 5.73 -7.12
CA ILE A 179 3.99 6.31 -6.85
C ILE A 179 4.46 7.18 -8.02
N LEU A 180 4.32 6.71 -9.27
CA LEU A 180 4.68 7.48 -10.46
C LEU A 180 3.87 8.76 -10.59
N HIS A 181 2.56 8.69 -10.36
CA HIS A 181 1.71 9.88 -10.37
C HIS A 181 2.09 10.88 -9.27
N ALA A 182 2.46 10.42 -8.08
CA ALA A 182 2.96 11.28 -7.01
C ALA A 182 4.33 11.89 -7.36
N GLN A 183 5.21 11.12 -8.03
CA GLN A 183 6.50 11.59 -8.51
C GLN A 183 6.34 12.71 -9.56
N PHE A 184 5.43 12.58 -10.52
CA PHE A 184 5.15 13.63 -11.51
C PHE A 184 4.68 14.91 -10.85
N ALA A 185 3.75 14.78 -9.89
CA ALA A 185 3.23 15.93 -9.16
C ALA A 185 4.32 16.62 -8.32
N ALA A 186 5.24 15.86 -7.72
CA ALA A 186 6.38 16.40 -6.98
C ALA A 186 7.34 17.17 -7.91
N GLU A 187 7.60 16.67 -9.12
CA GLU A 187 8.41 17.36 -10.13
C GLU A 187 7.78 18.68 -10.59
N GLU A 188 6.45 18.77 -10.59
CA GLU A 188 5.68 19.97 -10.89
C GLU A 188 5.51 20.90 -9.66
N GLY A 189 5.92 20.47 -8.46
CA GLY A 189 5.75 21.19 -7.20
C GLY A 189 4.29 21.29 -6.73
N ALA A 190 3.42 20.38 -7.19
CA ALA A 190 2.00 20.38 -6.87
C ALA A 190 1.68 19.63 -5.57
N PHE A 191 2.12 18.40 -5.44
CA PHE A 191 2.03 17.56 -4.23
C PHE A 191 3.02 16.39 -4.35
N ASP A 192 3.25 15.68 -3.25
CA ASP A 192 4.10 14.51 -3.21
C ASP A 192 3.40 13.26 -2.62
N LEU A 193 4.15 12.17 -2.48
CA LEU A 193 3.64 10.92 -1.89
C LEU A 193 3.21 11.08 -0.43
N THR A 194 3.82 12.03 0.31
CA THR A 194 3.44 12.35 1.70
C THR A 194 2.02 12.94 1.74
N ASP A 195 1.66 13.77 0.77
CA ASP A 195 0.32 14.34 0.66
C ASP A 195 -0.71 13.25 0.32
N VAL A 196 -0.35 12.29 -0.52
CA VAL A 196 -1.19 11.13 -0.82
C VAL A 196 -1.46 10.33 0.46
N TYR A 197 -0.42 9.97 1.22
CA TYR A 197 -0.56 9.28 2.51
C TYR A 197 -1.39 10.08 3.50
N ARG A 198 -1.09 11.37 3.67
CA ARG A 198 -1.83 12.26 4.58
C ARG A 198 -3.31 12.31 4.22
N SER A 199 -3.62 12.46 2.95
CA SER A 199 -5.00 12.54 2.46
C SER A 199 -5.80 11.29 2.78
N ILE A 200 -5.26 10.10 2.48
CA ILE A 200 -5.97 8.85 2.72
C ILE A 200 -6.04 8.51 4.20
N ALA A 201 -4.95 8.68 4.95
CA ALA A 201 -4.92 8.40 6.39
C ALA A 201 -5.91 9.28 7.16
N ALA A 202 -5.90 10.60 6.92
CA ALA A 202 -6.85 11.52 7.55
C ALA A 202 -8.31 11.18 7.22
N LYS A 203 -8.58 10.77 5.98
CA LYS A 203 -9.91 10.32 5.54
C LYS A 203 -10.35 9.07 6.31
N ILE A 204 -9.49 8.06 6.42
CA ILE A 204 -9.80 6.80 7.12
C ILE A 204 -10.06 7.07 8.60
N VAL A 205 -9.16 7.80 9.28
CA VAL A 205 -9.32 8.14 10.70
C VAL A 205 -10.64 8.87 10.95
N ARG A 206 -10.95 9.91 10.16
CA ARG A 206 -12.18 10.69 10.30
C ARG A 206 -13.45 9.87 10.05
N ARG A 207 -13.43 8.92 9.09
CA ARG A 207 -14.59 8.10 8.75
C ARG A 207 -14.80 6.89 9.66
N HIS A 208 -13.87 6.62 10.59
CA HIS A 208 -13.96 5.53 11.54
C HIS A 208 -13.87 6.02 12.99
N PRO A 209 -14.76 6.95 13.43
CA PRO A 209 -14.72 7.50 14.79
C PRO A 209 -14.98 6.45 15.86
N HIS A 210 -15.59 5.33 15.53
CA HIS A 210 -15.77 4.17 16.40
C HIS A 210 -14.48 3.38 16.65
N VAL A 211 -13.44 3.57 15.82
CA VAL A 211 -12.12 2.94 16.00
C VAL A 211 -11.12 3.93 16.58
N PHE A 212 -11.15 5.17 16.12
CA PHE A 212 -10.13 6.17 16.42
C PHE A 212 -10.61 7.31 17.33
N GLY A 213 -11.91 7.43 17.59
CA GLY A 213 -12.52 8.57 18.29
C GLY A 213 -13.45 8.22 19.45
N GLY A 214 -13.56 6.98 19.87
CA GLY A 214 -14.38 6.59 21.04
C GLY A 214 -15.90 6.64 20.82
N LEU A 215 -16.38 6.73 19.58
CA LEU A 215 -17.80 6.61 19.27
C LEU A 215 -18.23 5.14 19.42
N GLU A 216 -19.19 4.86 20.31
CA GLU A 216 -19.78 3.53 20.40
C GLU A 216 -20.76 3.29 19.23
N VAL A 217 -20.75 2.08 18.68
CA VAL A 217 -21.65 1.65 17.60
C VAL A 217 -22.25 0.29 17.90
N ASP A 218 -23.52 0.13 17.57
CA ASP A 218 -24.26 -1.14 17.71
C ASP A 218 -24.38 -1.80 16.34
N GLY A 219 -23.31 -2.50 15.94
CA GLY A 219 -23.25 -3.30 14.74
C GLY A 219 -22.92 -2.56 13.43
N GLU A 220 -22.82 -3.35 12.36
CA GLU A 220 -22.33 -2.93 11.03
C GLU A 220 -23.23 -1.85 10.39
N GLN A 221 -24.54 -1.95 10.56
CA GLN A 221 -25.49 -1.00 9.95
C GLN A 221 -25.28 0.42 10.48
N GLN A 222 -24.99 0.58 11.75
CA GLN A 222 -24.72 1.88 12.34
C GLN A 222 -23.39 2.45 11.85
N VAL A 223 -22.37 1.60 11.67
CA VAL A 223 -21.09 1.99 11.05
C VAL A 223 -21.33 2.55 9.65
N LEU A 224 -22.08 1.83 8.79
CA LEU A 224 -22.41 2.26 7.43
C LEU A 224 -23.20 3.56 7.39
N SER A 225 -24.20 3.71 8.27
CA SER A 225 -25.00 4.94 8.39
C SER A 225 -24.14 6.14 8.79
N ASN A 226 -23.28 5.98 9.78
CA ASN A 226 -22.36 7.02 10.23
C ASN A 226 -21.37 7.41 9.10
N TRP A 227 -20.85 6.43 8.39
CA TRP A 227 -19.92 6.64 7.29
C TRP A 227 -20.54 7.45 6.14
N GLU A 228 -21.81 7.14 5.76
CA GLU A 228 -22.54 7.91 4.76
C GLU A 228 -22.85 9.33 5.23
N ALA A 229 -23.22 9.51 6.51
CA ALA A 229 -23.45 10.84 7.08
C ALA A 229 -22.17 11.70 7.06
N ILE A 230 -21.01 11.11 7.42
CA ILE A 230 -19.72 11.79 7.36
C ILE A 230 -19.36 12.16 5.92
N LYS A 231 -19.53 11.24 4.96
CA LYS A 231 -19.32 11.51 3.52
C LYS A 231 -20.19 12.65 3.01
N ALA A 232 -21.47 12.71 3.44
CA ALA A 232 -22.38 13.79 3.05
C ALA A 232 -21.90 15.14 3.60
N GLY A 233 -21.48 15.21 4.85
CA GLY A 233 -20.88 16.40 5.45
C GLY A 233 -19.62 16.87 4.71
N GLU A 234 -18.71 15.96 4.37
CA GLU A 234 -17.49 16.27 3.60
C GLU A 234 -17.80 16.84 2.21
N ARG A 235 -18.87 16.36 1.55
CA ARG A 235 -19.32 16.90 0.25
C ARG A 235 -19.86 18.31 0.37
N ALA A 236 -20.70 18.54 1.37
CA ALA A 236 -21.27 19.87 1.64
C ALA A 236 -20.16 20.91 1.95
N GLU A 237 -19.17 20.55 2.77
CA GLU A 237 -18.02 21.43 3.10
C GLU A 237 -17.17 21.78 1.86
N ARG A 238 -17.09 20.88 0.87
CA ARG A 238 -16.32 21.12 -0.37
C ARG A 238 -17.09 21.90 -1.42
N GLY A 239 -18.33 22.29 -1.14
CA GLY A 239 -19.21 22.97 -2.11
C GLY A 239 -19.51 22.14 -3.36
N LYS A 240 -19.34 20.81 -3.27
CA LYS A 240 -19.71 19.85 -4.33
C LYS A 240 -21.13 19.39 -4.08
N ASP A 241 -22.10 20.28 -4.32
CA ASP A 241 -23.48 19.85 -4.45
C ASP A 241 -23.59 18.92 -5.65
N GLU A 242 -24.21 17.77 -5.42
CA GLU A 242 -24.41 16.78 -6.46
C GLU A 242 -25.34 17.35 -7.53
N GLU A 243 -24.80 17.83 -8.63
CA GLU A 243 -25.60 18.14 -9.82
C GLU A 243 -26.06 16.81 -10.46
N GLY A 244 -27.27 16.37 -10.09
CA GLY A 244 -27.99 15.28 -10.74
C GLY A 244 -27.74 13.88 -10.18
N ALA A 245 -28.41 12.90 -10.74
CA ALA A 245 -28.46 11.50 -10.33
C ALA A 245 -27.07 10.77 -10.39
N PHE A 246 -26.07 11.34 -11.03
CA PHE A 246 -24.71 10.81 -11.19
C PHE A 246 -23.65 11.68 -10.52
N GLY A 247 -24.06 12.62 -9.67
CA GLY A 247 -23.15 13.44 -8.88
C GLY A 247 -22.22 12.56 -8.03
N GLY A 248 -20.91 12.85 -8.08
CA GLY A 248 -19.90 12.07 -7.33
C GLY A 248 -19.42 10.78 -8.02
N VAL A 249 -20.04 10.32 -9.09
CA VAL A 249 -19.59 9.16 -9.88
C VAL A 249 -18.50 9.59 -10.86
N ALA A 250 -17.36 8.91 -10.87
CA ALA A 250 -16.29 9.21 -11.81
C ALA A 250 -16.74 8.99 -13.25
N ARG A 251 -16.56 9.99 -14.13
CA ARG A 251 -16.99 9.92 -15.54
C ARG A 251 -16.33 8.81 -16.35
N ALA A 252 -15.18 8.31 -15.88
CA ALA A 252 -14.44 7.24 -16.54
C ALA A 252 -14.87 5.83 -16.10
N LEU A 253 -15.77 5.71 -15.11
CA LEU A 253 -16.25 4.40 -14.66
C LEU A 253 -17.07 3.70 -15.73
N PRO A 254 -16.86 2.40 -15.99
CA PRO A 254 -17.74 1.59 -16.81
C PRO A 254 -19.18 1.65 -16.29
N ALA A 255 -20.16 1.62 -17.19
CA ALA A 255 -21.58 1.82 -16.87
C ALA A 255 -22.11 0.87 -15.76
N LEU A 256 -21.62 -0.37 -15.72
CA LEU A 256 -21.99 -1.34 -14.68
C LEU A 256 -21.42 -0.99 -13.30
N ALA A 257 -20.18 -0.50 -13.24
CA ALA A 257 -19.55 -0.05 -11.99
C ALA A 257 -20.22 1.25 -11.49
N ALA A 258 -20.49 2.20 -12.37
CA ALA A 258 -21.23 3.42 -12.08
C ALA A 258 -22.64 3.16 -11.50
N SER A 259 -23.33 2.11 -11.97
CA SER A 259 -24.65 1.71 -11.46
C SER A 259 -24.62 1.12 -10.04
N ARG A 260 -23.48 0.60 -9.58
CA ARG A 260 -23.30 0.11 -8.21
C ARG A 260 -23.07 1.24 -7.21
N GLU A 261 -22.38 2.30 -7.61
CA GLU A 261 -22.08 3.43 -6.73
C GLU A 261 -23.28 4.36 -6.50
N ASN A 262 -24.26 4.34 -7.39
CA ASN A 262 -25.47 5.17 -7.26
C ASN A 262 -26.74 4.30 -7.23
N PRO A 263 -27.21 3.87 -6.04
CA PRO A 263 -28.47 3.13 -5.89
C PRO A 263 -29.70 3.88 -6.44
N GLY A 264 -29.67 5.21 -6.45
CA GLY A 264 -30.73 6.06 -7.05
C GLY A 264 -30.81 5.94 -8.57
N ALA A 265 -29.67 5.72 -9.25
CA ALA A 265 -29.65 5.47 -10.69
C ALA A 265 -30.32 4.14 -11.08
N ARG A 266 -30.36 3.15 -10.16
CA ARG A 266 -31.07 1.88 -10.37
C ARG A 266 -32.58 2.06 -10.48
N ILE A 267 -33.17 3.05 -9.83
CA ILE A 267 -34.60 3.35 -9.87
C ILE A 267 -34.95 4.00 -11.22
N GLY A 268 -34.11 4.91 -11.72
CA GLY A 268 -34.27 5.54 -13.02
C GLY A 268 -34.14 4.56 -14.22
N ALA A 269 -33.18 3.63 -14.13
CA ALA A 269 -32.97 2.59 -15.14
C ALA A 269 -34.12 1.55 -15.18
N ARG A 270 -34.80 1.30 -14.06
CA ARG A 270 -35.98 0.42 -14.00
C ARG A 270 -37.24 1.07 -14.61
N VAL A 271 -37.33 2.39 -14.59
CA VAL A 271 -38.45 3.11 -15.16
C VAL A 271 -38.35 3.25 -16.68
N GLY A 272 -37.12 3.17 -17.25
CA GLY A 272 -36.92 3.21 -18.71
C GLY A 272 -37.04 1.87 -19.44
N LEU A 273 -37.14 0.73 -18.73
CA LEU A 273 -37.31 -0.62 -19.30
C LEU A 273 -38.72 -1.17 -19.10
N GLY A 274 -39.65 -0.32 -18.73
CA GLY A 274 -41.08 -0.64 -18.72
C GLY A 274 -41.69 -0.49 -20.12
N ASP A 275 -42.12 -1.60 -20.67
CA ASP A 275 -43.13 -1.71 -21.75
C ASP A 275 -42.71 -2.01 -23.19
N ASP A 276 -41.59 -2.63 -23.44
CA ASP A 276 -41.36 -3.18 -24.80
C ASP A 276 -41.53 -4.73 -24.88
N ARG A 277 -42.19 -5.34 -23.89
CA ARG A 277 -42.54 -6.78 -23.94
C ARG A 277 -43.83 -7.06 -24.71
N ARG A 278 -44.50 -6.07 -25.29
CA ARG A 278 -45.74 -6.26 -26.04
C ARG A 278 -45.61 -6.22 -27.57
N ARG A 279 -44.40 -6.17 -28.12
CA ARG A 279 -44.21 -6.15 -29.58
C ARG A 279 -43.52 -7.36 -30.19
N LEU A 280 -43.26 -8.42 -29.45
CA LEU A 280 -42.69 -9.66 -29.99
C LEU A 280 -43.61 -10.87 -29.77
N GLY A 281 -44.89 -10.69 -29.93
CA GLY A 281 -45.87 -11.77 -30.01
C GLY A 281 -46.79 -11.53 -31.20
N GLU A 282 -46.39 -12.02 -32.36
CA GLU A 282 -47.17 -12.46 -33.50
C GLU A 282 -46.35 -12.36 -34.79
N GLY A 283 -45.89 -13.49 -35.28
CA GLY A 283 -45.18 -13.57 -36.55
C GLY A 283 -44.66 -15.00 -36.82
N HIS A 284 -45.60 -15.80 -37.28
CA HIS A 284 -45.53 -17.15 -37.83
C HIS A 284 -44.22 -17.57 -38.54
N GLY A 285 -43.74 -18.76 -38.20
CA GLY A 285 -43.63 -19.91 -39.12
C GLY A 285 -42.58 -19.79 -40.23
N GLY A 286 -41.61 -20.71 -40.21
CA GLY A 286 -40.80 -20.99 -41.39
C GLY A 286 -39.49 -21.67 -41.08
N ALA A 287 -39.58 -23.00 -40.93
CA ALA A 287 -38.40 -23.86 -40.88
C ALA A 287 -37.57 -23.74 -42.17
N ARG A 288 -36.27 -23.65 -42.06
CA ARG A 288 -35.32 -24.32 -42.98
C ARG A 288 -33.95 -24.51 -42.23
N ARG A 289 -33.63 -25.77 -42.02
CA ARG A 289 -32.31 -26.27 -41.70
C ARG A 289 -31.41 -26.05 -42.90
N ALA A 290 -30.29 -25.44 -42.72
CA ALA A 290 -29.18 -25.54 -43.66
C ALA A 290 -27.91 -26.02 -42.87
N SER A 291 -27.56 -27.24 -43.18
CA SER A 291 -26.30 -27.85 -42.84
C SER A 291 -25.18 -27.15 -43.60
N CYS A 292 -24.16 -26.71 -42.91
CA CYS A 292 -22.89 -26.39 -43.57
C CYS A 292 -21.81 -27.38 -43.11
N ARG A 293 -21.37 -28.17 -44.09
CA ARG A 293 -20.29 -29.13 -44.02
C ARG A 293 -18.96 -28.39 -43.82
N ARG A 294 -18.12 -28.98 -42.98
CA ARG A 294 -16.68 -28.80 -43.01
C ARG A 294 -16.16 -29.28 -44.37
N ASP A 295 -15.24 -28.53 -44.94
CA ASP A 295 -14.09 -29.09 -45.65
C ASP A 295 -13.02 -28.03 -45.91
N ARG A 296 -11.81 -28.43 -45.44
CA ARG A 296 -10.43 -28.02 -45.68
C ARG A 296 -9.87 -26.79 -44.97
#